data_75a7848737410c694bbbf239072fd7bd
#
_entry.id   75a7848737410c694bbbf239072fd7bd
#
_cell.length_a   1.000
_cell.length_b   1.000
_cell.length_c   1.000
_cell.angle_alpha   90.00
_cell.angle_beta   90.00
_cell.angle_gamma   90.00
#
_symmetry.space_group_name_H-M   'P 1'
#
loop_
_entity.id
_entity.type
_entity.pdbx_description
1 polymer ?
#
loop_
_entity_poly.entity_id
_entity_poly.type
_entity_poly.pdbx_seq_one_letter_code
_entity_poly.pdbx_strand_id
1 'polypeptide(L)'
;MRERSQVPGKGVSVPVMLALLFLVFLLPCDTVWAGEDTEKRVLKVAFPEVDGFTETDTDGVRHGIVVDYLNEIAKYTGWKYEYINVTGEEMIDNFMAGEYDLMGGTYYLEGMEEYFSYPDYNAGYGKSLILARRNDSSIRTYDWKSMNGKTIGVYENARENIRRLKQFIESNAIDCTIKYYNKDQLFNGNLYPYLESGEIDMLLGNIADDTEVFRPVATFDSQPHYIVTTPDNQDVLEGLNMALEKIADSNPNFAEECYQANFPDSGTASIYINDEERAYIEQKKTVSIAVVENWHPLFCIEYAEGLHNGLIPDVLEEVKKFTGLEFTYVYAESYADALKLVQEGKADMMGAFLGNEEQGAEMNLALTQTYGCLLYTSRCV
;
A
#
# COMPACT_ATOMS: atom_id res chain seq x y z
N MET A 1 25.35 9.36 91.03
CA MET A 1 26.42 8.40 90.75
C MET A 1 26.03 7.60 89.52
N ARG A 2 26.59 7.95 88.36
CA ARG A 2 26.90 7.09 87.22
C ARG A 2 27.58 7.96 86.15
N GLU A 3 28.85 7.71 86.02
CA GLU A 3 29.76 8.32 85.05
C GLU A 3 29.33 7.98 83.63
N ARG A 4 29.36 8.97 82.72
CA ARG A 4 29.31 8.77 81.30
C ARG A 4 30.71 8.82 80.73
N SER A 5 31.23 7.70 80.27
CA SER A 5 32.46 7.62 79.54
C SER A 5 32.29 8.26 78.16
N GLN A 6 33.10 9.25 77.87
CA GLN A 6 33.24 9.82 76.51
C GLN A 6 34.20 8.96 75.68
N VAL A 7 33.79 8.56 74.48
CA VAL A 7 34.66 7.95 73.50
C VAL A 7 35.14 9.06 72.54
N PRO A 8 36.44 9.23 72.29
CA PRO A 8 36.96 10.26 71.41
C PRO A 8 36.76 9.86 69.96
N GLY A 9 35.96 10.59 69.24
CA GLY A 9 35.85 10.50 67.80
C GLY A 9 37.13 11.01 67.12
N LYS A 10 37.84 10.17 66.42
CA LYS A 10 38.91 10.57 65.50
C LYS A 10 38.32 11.22 64.26
N GLY A 11 38.26 12.54 64.23
CA GLY A 11 37.94 13.30 63.04
C GLY A 11 39.10 13.22 62.06
N VAL A 12 38.78 12.77 60.83
CA VAL A 12 39.71 12.85 59.71
C VAL A 12 39.86 14.32 59.32
N SER A 13 41.10 14.82 59.30
CA SER A 13 41.35 16.22 59.02
C SER A 13 41.01 16.64 57.66
N VAL A 14 40.43 17.82 57.49
CA VAL A 14 39.97 18.42 56.19
C VAL A 14 41.01 18.36 55.06
N PRO A 15 42.33 18.46 55.31
CA PRO A 15 43.34 18.35 54.26
C PRO A 15 43.46 16.94 53.65
N VAL A 16 43.16 15.87 54.43
CA VAL A 16 43.17 14.48 53.86
C VAL A 16 41.97 14.21 52.94
N MET A 17 40.85 14.82 53.26
CA MET A 17 39.65 14.71 52.39
C MET A 17 39.79 15.47 51.04
N LEU A 18 40.49 16.62 51.05
CA LEU A 18 40.81 17.38 49.83
C LEU A 18 41.88 16.66 48.99
N ALA A 19 42.87 15.97 49.61
CA ALA A 19 43.86 15.19 48.89
C ALA A 19 43.26 13.95 48.23
N LEU A 20 42.26 13.29 48.82
CA LEU A 20 41.51 12.18 48.23
C LEU A 20 40.58 12.63 47.10
N LEU A 21 39.97 13.81 47.16
CA LEU A 21 39.19 14.41 46.07
C LEU A 21 40.08 14.81 44.89
N PHE A 22 41.31 15.24 45.10
CA PHE A 22 42.25 15.56 44.01
C PHE A 22 42.86 14.33 43.36
N LEU A 23 42.96 13.18 44.06
CA LEU A 23 43.45 11.93 43.51
C LEU A 23 42.42 11.28 42.57
N VAL A 24 41.11 11.52 42.76
CA VAL A 24 40.05 11.03 41.88
C VAL A 24 40.00 11.81 40.56
N PHE A 25 40.50 13.07 40.55
CA PHE A 25 40.60 13.88 39.32
C PHE A 25 41.87 13.65 38.50
N LEU A 26 42.81 12.85 38.97
CA LEU A 26 44.05 12.52 38.26
C LEU A 26 44.06 11.10 37.70
N LEU A 27 42.97 10.36 37.79
CA LEU A 27 42.81 9.19 36.95
C LEU A 27 42.58 9.68 35.50
N PRO A 28 43.43 9.32 34.53
CA PRO A 28 43.11 9.59 33.16
C PRO A 28 41.75 8.91 32.89
N CYS A 29 40.75 9.72 32.68
CA CYS A 29 39.54 9.26 32.04
C CYS A 29 39.94 8.96 30.58
N ASP A 30 40.56 7.80 30.37
CA ASP A 30 40.55 7.19 29.07
C ASP A 30 39.07 6.93 28.75
N THR A 31 38.37 7.98 28.36
CA THR A 31 37.24 7.82 27.50
C THR A 31 37.83 7.22 26.22
N VAL A 32 37.98 5.90 26.24
CA VAL A 32 37.97 5.13 25.01
C VAL A 32 36.61 5.39 24.40
N TRP A 33 36.52 6.53 23.71
CA TRP A 33 35.70 6.62 22.52
C TRP A 33 36.43 5.73 21.49
N ALA A 34 36.33 4.42 21.67
CA ALA A 34 36.38 3.55 20.52
C ALA A 34 35.15 3.91 19.67
N GLY A 35 35.25 5.01 18.98
CA GLY A 35 34.66 5.03 17.65
C GLY A 35 35.42 3.94 16.92
N GLU A 36 34.92 2.72 17.00
CA GLU A 36 35.15 1.79 15.92
C GLU A 36 34.69 2.57 14.68
N ASP A 37 35.67 3.02 13.92
CA ASP A 37 35.52 3.29 12.51
C ASP A 37 35.25 1.90 11.91
N THR A 38 34.11 1.34 12.21
CA THR A 38 33.59 0.16 11.54
C THR A 38 33.45 0.62 10.10
N GLU A 39 34.41 0.19 9.30
CA GLU A 39 34.40 0.38 7.86
C GLU A 39 32.96 0.04 7.41
N LYS A 40 32.20 1.07 7.03
CA LYS A 40 30.78 0.90 6.76
C LYS A 40 30.66 -0.14 5.66
N ARG A 41 30.02 -1.26 5.96
CA ARG A 41 29.84 -2.36 5.02
C ARG A 41 29.16 -1.83 3.76
N VAL A 42 29.76 -2.10 2.60
CA VAL A 42 29.17 -1.79 1.29
C VAL A 42 28.52 -3.05 0.76
N LEU A 43 27.23 -2.98 0.45
CA LEU A 43 26.48 -4.08 -0.14
C LEU A 43 26.14 -3.75 -1.59
N LYS A 44 26.32 -4.71 -2.46
CA LYS A 44 25.95 -4.62 -3.87
C LYS A 44 24.48 -4.94 -4.04
N VAL A 45 23.75 -4.05 -4.71
CA VAL A 45 22.32 -4.18 -4.95
C VAL A 45 22.06 -4.35 -6.43
N ALA A 46 21.40 -5.43 -6.82
CA ALA A 46 20.88 -5.60 -8.17
C ALA A 46 19.84 -4.51 -8.45
N PHE A 47 20.03 -3.74 -9.52
CA PHE A 47 19.20 -2.59 -9.86
C PHE A 47 18.68 -2.71 -11.31
N PRO A 48 17.58 -3.48 -11.52
CA PRO A 48 16.85 -3.41 -12.78
C PRO A 48 16.09 -2.09 -12.86
N GLU A 49 15.92 -1.55 -14.06
CA GLU A 49 15.04 -0.39 -14.25
C GLU A 49 13.58 -0.87 -14.27
N VAL A 50 12.84 -0.56 -13.18
CA VAL A 50 11.44 -0.92 -13.00
C VAL A 50 10.71 0.26 -12.38
N ASP A 51 9.78 0.83 -13.13
CA ASP A 51 9.04 2.04 -12.76
C ASP A 51 8.42 1.94 -11.36
N GLY A 52 8.64 2.97 -10.54
CA GLY A 52 8.19 3.07 -9.15
C GLY A 52 8.94 2.18 -8.14
N PHE A 53 9.71 1.18 -8.61
CA PHE A 53 10.49 0.30 -7.73
C PHE A 53 11.97 0.63 -7.70
N THR A 54 12.60 0.70 -8.86
CA THR A 54 14.02 0.95 -9.05
C THR A 54 14.21 1.74 -10.33
N GLU A 55 14.38 3.03 -10.22
CA GLU A 55 14.47 3.96 -11.36
C GLU A 55 15.69 4.84 -11.25
N THR A 56 16.19 5.26 -12.40
CA THR A 56 17.26 6.27 -12.51
C THR A 56 16.73 7.45 -13.32
N ASP A 57 16.67 8.63 -12.70
CA ASP A 57 16.22 9.83 -13.39
C ASP A 57 17.24 10.32 -14.42
N THR A 58 16.87 11.37 -15.15
CA THR A 58 17.74 11.97 -16.20
C THR A 58 19.03 12.56 -15.66
N ASP A 59 19.08 12.89 -14.37
CA ASP A 59 20.25 13.43 -13.67
C ASP A 59 21.13 12.31 -13.06
N GLY A 60 20.72 11.06 -13.22
CA GLY A 60 21.40 9.87 -12.71
C GLY A 60 21.14 9.58 -11.25
N VAL A 61 20.11 10.20 -10.65
CA VAL A 61 19.71 9.93 -9.27
C VAL A 61 18.78 8.70 -9.24
N ARG A 62 19.05 7.80 -8.31
CA ARG A 62 18.28 6.58 -8.13
C ARG A 62 17.15 6.81 -7.13
N HIS A 63 15.97 6.36 -7.47
CA HIS A 63 14.77 6.47 -6.66
C HIS A 63 13.87 5.21 -6.83
N GLY A 64 12.72 5.20 -6.17
CA GLY A 64 11.80 4.08 -6.15
C GLY A 64 11.64 3.46 -4.76
N ILE A 65 10.61 2.66 -4.57
CA ILE A 65 10.29 2.04 -3.26
C ILE A 65 11.49 1.26 -2.69
N VAL A 66 12.22 0.53 -3.54
CA VAL A 66 13.39 -0.24 -3.09
C VAL A 66 14.47 0.68 -2.55
N VAL A 67 14.72 1.81 -3.21
CA VAL A 67 15.71 2.81 -2.78
C VAL A 67 15.29 3.46 -1.47
N ASP A 68 14.01 3.80 -1.31
CA ASP A 68 13.48 4.37 -0.08
C ASP A 68 13.67 3.43 1.12
N TYR A 69 13.32 2.14 0.94
CA TYR A 69 13.55 1.13 1.97
C TYR A 69 15.04 0.93 2.27
N LEU A 70 15.89 0.87 1.27
CA LEU A 70 17.33 0.73 1.48
C LEU A 70 17.91 1.93 2.23
N ASN A 71 17.48 3.15 1.90
CA ASN A 71 17.89 4.36 2.61
C ASN A 71 17.43 4.34 4.07
N GLU A 72 16.24 3.85 4.36
CA GLU A 72 15.73 3.73 5.73
C GLU A 72 16.48 2.62 6.49
N ILE A 73 16.70 1.44 5.88
CA ILE A 73 17.50 0.34 6.44
C ILE A 73 18.91 0.81 6.80
N ALA A 74 19.52 1.65 5.96
CA ALA A 74 20.86 2.20 6.20
C ALA A 74 20.96 3.01 7.50
N LYS A 75 19.89 3.63 7.96
CA LYS A 75 19.86 4.38 9.23
C LYS A 75 20.07 3.48 10.45
N TYR A 76 19.60 2.24 10.37
CA TYR A 76 19.71 1.27 11.46
C TYR A 76 20.93 0.36 11.36
N THR A 77 21.39 0.05 10.13
CA THR A 77 22.50 -0.88 9.88
C THR A 77 23.83 -0.18 9.64
N GLY A 78 23.80 1.09 9.24
CA GLY A 78 24.98 1.82 8.79
C GLY A 78 25.52 1.37 7.44
N TRP A 79 24.82 0.52 6.72
CA TRP A 79 25.23 0.02 5.41
C TRP A 79 25.31 1.13 4.37
N LYS A 80 26.15 0.90 3.36
CA LYS A 80 26.19 1.68 2.11
C LYS A 80 25.88 0.76 0.96
N TYR A 81 25.32 1.29 -0.11
CA TYR A 81 24.91 0.50 -1.26
C TYR A 81 25.67 0.90 -2.51
N GLU A 82 26.12 -0.11 -3.24
CA GLU A 82 26.61 -0.01 -4.60
C GLU A 82 25.54 -0.61 -5.51
N TYR A 83 24.88 0.22 -6.30
CA TYR A 83 23.83 -0.23 -7.21
C TYR A 83 24.43 -0.69 -8.53
N ILE A 84 24.14 -1.92 -8.93
CA ILE A 84 24.61 -2.54 -10.15
C ILE A 84 23.45 -2.64 -11.14
N ASN A 85 23.55 -1.94 -12.26
CA ASN A 85 22.53 -2.01 -13.31
C ASN A 85 22.51 -3.41 -13.92
N VAL A 86 21.33 -4.01 -13.98
CA VAL A 86 21.12 -5.39 -14.45
C VAL A 86 19.94 -5.46 -15.41
N THR A 87 19.97 -6.45 -16.29
CA THR A 87 18.80 -6.82 -17.08
C THR A 87 18.02 -7.91 -16.38
N GLY A 88 16.70 -7.98 -16.57
CA GLY A 88 15.87 -8.99 -15.90
C GLY A 88 16.20 -10.44 -16.26
N GLU A 89 16.85 -10.68 -17.42
CA GLU A 89 17.19 -12.03 -17.88
C GLU A 89 18.40 -12.61 -17.11
N GLU A 90 19.38 -11.78 -16.74
CA GLU A 90 20.63 -12.21 -16.10
C GLU A 90 20.60 -12.02 -14.58
N MET A 91 19.61 -11.28 -14.08
CA MET A 91 19.57 -10.85 -12.68
C MET A 91 19.60 -12.02 -11.68
N ILE A 92 18.80 -13.05 -11.91
CA ILE A 92 18.71 -14.21 -10.99
C ILE A 92 19.97 -15.03 -11.03
N ASP A 93 20.50 -15.32 -12.21
CA ASP A 93 21.71 -16.14 -12.37
C ASP A 93 22.92 -15.45 -11.72
N ASN A 94 23.08 -14.14 -11.92
CA ASN A 94 24.16 -13.37 -11.34
C ASN A 94 23.99 -13.20 -9.82
N PHE A 95 22.74 -13.09 -9.33
CA PHE A 95 22.46 -13.10 -7.90
C PHE A 95 22.88 -14.42 -7.25
N MET A 96 22.54 -15.55 -7.88
CA MET A 96 22.95 -16.87 -7.43
C MET A 96 24.47 -17.10 -7.51
N ALA A 97 25.12 -16.44 -8.45
CA ALA A 97 26.59 -16.43 -8.56
C ALA A 97 27.28 -15.57 -7.48
N GLY A 98 26.51 -14.83 -6.66
CA GLY A 98 27.02 -13.97 -5.59
C GLY A 98 27.59 -12.64 -6.10
N GLU A 99 27.18 -12.20 -7.29
CA GLU A 99 27.61 -10.90 -7.84
C GLU A 99 26.94 -9.72 -7.14
N TYR A 100 25.78 -9.97 -6.49
CA TYR A 100 25.01 -9.02 -5.71
C TYR A 100 24.72 -9.57 -4.32
N ASP A 101 24.68 -8.71 -3.31
CA ASP A 101 24.31 -9.06 -1.92
C ASP A 101 22.80 -8.94 -1.70
N LEU A 102 22.13 -8.00 -2.40
CA LEU A 102 20.72 -7.67 -2.23
C LEU A 102 20.00 -7.57 -3.57
N MET A 103 18.73 -7.96 -3.56
CA MET A 103 17.78 -7.74 -4.65
C MET A 103 16.44 -7.31 -4.07
N GLY A 104 15.92 -6.16 -4.50
CA GLY A 104 14.64 -5.62 -4.04
C GLY A 104 13.50 -5.86 -5.02
N GLY A 105 12.27 -5.60 -4.57
CA GLY A 105 11.06 -5.78 -5.38
C GLY A 105 10.69 -7.24 -5.65
N THR A 106 11.25 -8.17 -4.88
CA THR A 106 11.07 -9.62 -5.06
C THR A 106 9.81 -10.10 -4.35
N TYR A 107 8.93 -10.78 -5.08
CA TYR A 107 7.76 -11.41 -4.50
C TYR A 107 8.09 -12.78 -3.92
N TYR A 108 7.41 -13.15 -2.82
CA TYR A 108 7.54 -14.51 -2.29
C TYR A 108 6.86 -15.51 -3.22
N LEU A 109 7.59 -16.55 -3.60
CA LEU A 109 7.09 -17.67 -4.38
C LEU A 109 7.57 -18.97 -3.69
N GLU A 110 6.65 -19.88 -3.45
CA GLU A 110 6.95 -21.19 -2.89
C GLU A 110 7.97 -21.93 -3.77
N GLY A 111 9.03 -22.47 -3.16
CA GLY A 111 10.12 -23.16 -3.85
C GLY A 111 11.27 -22.23 -4.29
N MET A 112 11.17 -20.92 -4.04
CA MET A 112 12.27 -19.98 -4.32
C MET A 112 13.19 -19.79 -3.12
N GLU A 113 12.91 -20.44 -1.98
CA GLU A 113 13.73 -20.36 -0.77
C GLU A 113 15.12 -21.03 -0.92
N GLU A 114 15.29 -21.87 -1.93
CA GLU A 114 16.61 -22.40 -2.28
C GLU A 114 17.51 -21.36 -2.96
N TYR A 115 16.91 -20.29 -3.51
CA TYR A 115 17.60 -19.21 -4.23
C TYR A 115 17.68 -17.94 -3.41
N PHE A 116 16.66 -17.67 -2.57
CA PHE A 116 16.49 -16.41 -1.84
C PHE A 116 16.27 -16.66 -0.36
N SER A 117 16.96 -15.88 0.47
CA SER A 117 16.60 -15.71 1.87
C SER A 117 15.69 -14.49 2.00
N TYR A 118 14.44 -14.74 2.40
CA TYR A 118 13.44 -13.71 2.63
C TYR A 118 13.50 -13.24 4.07
N PRO A 119 13.52 -11.93 4.34
CA PRO A 119 13.36 -11.42 5.69
C PRO A 119 11.93 -11.67 6.21
N ASP A 120 11.77 -11.62 7.54
CA ASP A 120 10.48 -11.82 8.22
C ASP A 120 9.47 -10.71 7.91
N TYR A 121 9.95 -9.52 7.56
CA TYR A 121 9.14 -8.34 7.21
C TYR A 121 9.30 -8.00 5.74
N ASN A 122 8.19 -7.61 5.12
CA ASN A 122 8.21 -7.14 3.73
C ASN A 122 8.79 -5.72 3.61
N ALA A 123 9.16 -5.35 2.39
CA ALA A 123 9.67 -4.03 2.03
C ALA A 123 8.65 -3.24 1.19
N GLY A 124 7.37 -3.34 1.54
CA GLY A 124 6.27 -2.67 0.86
C GLY A 124 5.37 -3.62 0.09
N TYR A 125 4.45 -3.04 -0.67
CA TYR A 125 3.41 -3.76 -1.40
C TYR A 125 3.33 -3.27 -2.84
N GLY A 126 3.15 -4.19 -3.79
CA GLY A 126 2.72 -3.89 -5.14
C GLY A 126 1.21 -4.07 -5.30
N LYS A 127 0.61 -3.46 -6.31
CA LYS A 127 -0.80 -3.64 -6.67
C LYS A 127 -0.89 -4.20 -8.10
N SER A 128 -1.76 -5.17 -8.30
CA SER A 128 -2.10 -5.68 -9.63
C SER A 128 -3.28 -4.89 -10.19
N LEU A 129 -3.18 -4.50 -11.44
CA LEU A 129 -4.18 -3.70 -12.14
C LEU A 129 -4.76 -4.47 -13.32
N ILE A 130 -6.02 -4.17 -13.63
CA ILE A 130 -6.59 -4.44 -14.94
C ILE A 130 -6.74 -3.09 -15.64
N LEU A 131 -6.14 -2.97 -16.80
CA LEU A 131 -6.13 -1.78 -17.65
C LEU A 131 -7.11 -1.91 -18.79
N ALA A 132 -7.71 -0.82 -19.19
CA ALA A 132 -8.47 -0.69 -20.42
C ALA A 132 -8.02 0.55 -21.20
N ARG A 133 -8.43 0.64 -22.47
CA ARG A 133 -8.25 1.88 -23.24
C ARG A 133 -9.00 3.03 -22.56
N ARG A 134 -8.37 4.19 -22.47
CA ARG A 134 -8.98 5.36 -21.81
C ARG A 134 -10.28 5.82 -22.48
N ASN A 135 -10.40 5.66 -23.79
CA ASN A 135 -11.59 6.02 -24.57
C ASN A 135 -12.66 4.93 -24.64
N ASP A 136 -12.46 3.77 -24.00
CA ASP A 136 -13.45 2.69 -23.98
C ASP A 136 -14.43 2.88 -22.81
N SER A 137 -15.57 3.50 -23.07
CA SER A 137 -16.63 3.72 -22.09
C SER A 137 -17.45 2.46 -21.76
N SER A 138 -17.26 1.36 -22.50
CA SER A 138 -17.98 0.10 -22.25
C SER A 138 -17.47 -0.64 -21.01
N ILE A 139 -16.24 -0.33 -20.56
CA ILE A 139 -15.65 -0.90 -19.35
C ILE A 139 -15.55 0.24 -18.31
N ARG A 140 -16.20 0.08 -17.18
CA ARG A 140 -16.25 1.10 -16.14
C ARG A 140 -15.32 0.74 -15.00
N THR A 141 -14.67 1.75 -14.40
CA THR A 141 -13.80 1.56 -13.24
C THR A 141 -14.61 1.03 -12.06
N TYR A 142 -14.17 -0.08 -11.48
CA TYR A 142 -14.81 -0.80 -10.37
C TYR A 142 -16.24 -1.32 -10.63
N ASP A 143 -16.71 -1.31 -11.87
CA ASP A 143 -17.94 -1.99 -12.28
C ASP A 143 -17.61 -3.35 -12.91
N TRP A 144 -17.53 -4.38 -12.06
CA TRP A 144 -17.15 -5.73 -12.49
C TRP A 144 -18.08 -6.31 -13.53
N LYS A 145 -19.35 -5.91 -13.55
CA LYS A 145 -20.32 -6.36 -14.55
C LYS A 145 -20.00 -5.83 -15.95
N SER A 146 -19.36 -4.67 -16.03
CA SER A 146 -18.91 -4.11 -17.31
C SER A 146 -17.78 -4.90 -17.97
N MET A 147 -17.12 -5.78 -17.20
CA MET A 147 -16.06 -6.67 -17.68
C MET A 147 -16.60 -7.98 -18.28
N ASN A 148 -17.90 -8.28 -18.12
CA ASN A 148 -18.49 -9.51 -18.64
C ASN A 148 -18.46 -9.55 -20.17
N GLY A 149 -18.11 -10.72 -20.71
CA GLY A 149 -17.95 -10.94 -22.14
C GLY A 149 -16.68 -10.32 -22.75
N LYS A 150 -15.82 -9.71 -21.94
CA LYS A 150 -14.58 -9.06 -22.37
C LYS A 150 -13.38 -10.01 -22.33
N THR A 151 -12.30 -9.63 -23.03
CA THR A 151 -11.06 -10.40 -23.10
C THR A 151 -9.95 -9.68 -22.36
N ILE A 152 -9.28 -10.38 -21.41
CA ILE A 152 -8.11 -9.89 -20.68
C ILE A 152 -6.86 -10.53 -21.26
N GLY A 153 -5.92 -9.74 -21.79
CA GLY A 153 -4.60 -10.20 -22.20
C GLY A 153 -3.67 -10.40 -21.02
N VAL A 154 -2.90 -11.49 -21.04
CA VAL A 154 -1.90 -11.77 -20.00
C VAL A 154 -0.63 -12.34 -20.64
N TYR A 155 0.53 -12.01 -20.06
CA TYR A 155 1.77 -12.68 -20.39
C TYR A 155 1.85 -14.04 -19.67
N GLU A 156 2.00 -15.14 -20.40
CA GLU A 156 1.85 -16.50 -19.86
C GLU A 156 2.80 -16.85 -18.73
N ASN A 157 4.01 -16.21 -18.70
CA ASN A 157 4.99 -16.43 -17.64
C ASN A 157 4.73 -15.61 -16.36
N ALA A 158 3.78 -14.67 -16.38
CA ALA A 158 3.33 -13.95 -15.18
C ALA A 158 2.42 -14.84 -14.30
N ARG A 159 2.87 -16.03 -13.97
CA ARG A 159 2.06 -17.13 -13.38
C ARG A 159 1.35 -16.72 -12.10
N GLU A 160 2.05 -16.03 -11.20
CA GLU A 160 1.47 -15.61 -9.92
C GLU A 160 0.42 -14.51 -10.11
N ASN A 161 0.69 -13.52 -10.95
CA ASN A 161 -0.27 -12.47 -11.25
C ASN A 161 -1.52 -13.04 -11.95
N ILE A 162 -1.34 -14.05 -12.83
CA ILE A 162 -2.44 -14.78 -13.47
C ILE A 162 -3.26 -15.57 -12.44
N ARG A 163 -2.60 -16.24 -11.48
CA ARG A 163 -3.30 -16.97 -10.41
C ARG A 163 -4.19 -16.02 -9.61
N ARG A 164 -3.65 -14.85 -9.24
CA ARG A 164 -4.38 -13.81 -8.50
C ARG A 164 -5.51 -13.19 -9.33
N LEU A 165 -5.27 -12.93 -10.62
CA LEU A 165 -6.31 -12.49 -11.53
C LEU A 165 -7.47 -13.49 -11.59
N LYS A 166 -7.19 -14.79 -11.72
CA LYS A 166 -8.24 -15.83 -11.72
C LYS A 166 -9.02 -15.85 -10.43
N GLN A 167 -8.35 -15.72 -9.30
CA GLN A 167 -9.00 -15.65 -7.99
C GLN A 167 -9.90 -14.39 -7.87
N PHE A 168 -9.44 -13.24 -8.38
CA PHE A 168 -10.22 -12.02 -8.43
C PHE A 168 -11.47 -12.18 -9.31
N ILE A 169 -11.33 -12.75 -10.52
CA ILE A 169 -12.42 -13.03 -11.44
C ILE A 169 -13.46 -13.95 -10.81
N GLU A 170 -13.02 -15.05 -10.19
CA GLU A 170 -13.90 -16.02 -9.54
C GLU A 170 -14.64 -15.40 -8.35
N SER A 171 -13.91 -14.69 -7.48
CA SER A 171 -14.47 -14.08 -6.26
C SER A 171 -15.52 -13.01 -6.55
N ASN A 172 -15.43 -12.35 -7.71
CA ASN A 172 -16.35 -11.29 -8.12
C ASN A 172 -17.35 -11.74 -9.18
N ALA A 173 -17.41 -13.05 -9.50
CA ALA A 173 -18.30 -13.64 -10.50
C ALA A 173 -18.23 -12.93 -11.87
N ILE A 174 -17.01 -12.57 -12.33
CA ILE A 174 -16.76 -11.90 -13.60
C ILE A 174 -16.69 -12.96 -14.71
N ASP A 175 -17.53 -12.82 -15.72
CA ASP A 175 -17.50 -13.70 -16.90
C ASP A 175 -16.66 -13.07 -18.02
N CYS A 176 -15.34 -13.32 -17.99
CA CYS A 176 -14.42 -12.82 -19.01
C CYS A 176 -13.48 -13.92 -19.52
N THR A 177 -12.88 -13.70 -20.69
CA THR A 177 -11.93 -14.61 -21.31
C THR A 177 -10.51 -14.17 -21.05
N ILE A 178 -9.63 -15.07 -20.57
CA ILE A 178 -8.21 -14.79 -20.43
C ILE A 178 -7.48 -15.27 -21.69
N LYS A 179 -6.80 -14.36 -22.38
CA LYS A 179 -5.98 -14.62 -23.56
C LYS A 179 -4.51 -14.56 -23.20
N TYR A 180 -3.80 -15.67 -23.45
CA TYR A 180 -2.39 -15.82 -23.10
C TYR A 180 -1.49 -15.44 -24.27
N TYR A 181 -0.40 -14.74 -23.99
CA TYR A 181 0.63 -14.36 -24.93
C TYR A 181 1.99 -14.86 -24.42
N ASN A 182 2.78 -15.41 -25.33
CA ASN A 182 4.15 -15.88 -25.04
C ASN A 182 5.19 -14.77 -25.29
N LYS A 183 6.48 -15.06 -24.99
CA LYS A 183 7.59 -14.11 -25.12
C LYS A 183 7.72 -13.54 -26.54
N ASP A 184 7.53 -14.37 -27.57
CA ASP A 184 7.70 -13.96 -28.98
C ASP A 184 6.59 -13.00 -29.47
N GLN A 185 5.50 -12.92 -28.72
CA GLN A 185 4.35 -12.05 -28.99
C GLN A 185 4.43 -10.71 -28.24
N LEU A 186 5.45 -10.50 -27.39
CA LEU A 186 5.63 -9.24 -26.70
C LEU A 186 6.24 -8.19 -27.65
N PHE A 187 5.75 -6.97 -27.57
CA PHE A 187 6.32 -5.81 -28.25
C PHE A 187 7.13 -4.98 -27.23
N ASN A 188 8.44 -5.00 -27.34
CA ASN A 188 9.34 -4.35 -26.36
C ASN A 188 9.01 -4.74 -24.89
N GLY A 189 8.70 -6.01 -24.67
CA GLY A 189 8.39 -6.55 -23.35
C GLY A 189 6.96 -6.36 -22.85
N ASN A 190 6.06 -5.76 -23.64
CA ASN A 190 4.68 -5.48 -23.24
C ASN A 190 3.63 -5.96 -24.27
N LEU A 191 2.36 -5.87 -23.87
CA LEU A 191 1.18 -6.25 -24.70
C LEU A 191 0.32 -5.04 -25.13
N TYR A 192 0.81 -3.82 -24.97
CA TYR A 192 0.06 -2.60 -25.27
C TYR A 192 -0.52 -2.55 -26.68
N PRO A 193 0.20 -2.95 -27.75
CA PRO A 193 -0.36 -2.92 -29.10
C PRO A 193 -1.62 -3.76 -29.28
N TYR A 194 -1.78 -4.85 -28.52
CA TYR A 194 -2.99 -5.67 -28.55
C TYR A 194 -4.17 -4.97 -27.88
N LEU A 195 -3.90 -4.23 -26.80
CA LEU A 195 -4.93 -3.42 -26.12
C LEU A 195 -5.33 -2.21 -27.00
N GLU A 196 -4.37 -1.52 -27.59
CA GLU A 196 -4.59 -0.37 -28.48
C GLU A 196 -5.41 -0.75 -29.72
N SER A 197 -5.08 -1.88 -30.36
CA SER A 197 -5.78 -2.37 -31.54
C SER A 197 -7.20 -2.89 -31.26
N GLY A 198 -7.53 -3.15 -30.00
CA GLY A 198 -8.79 -3.78 -29.60
C GLY A 198 -8.82 -5.30 -29.79
N GLU A 199 -7.69 -5.96 -30.01
CA GLU A 199 -7.59 -7.42 -30.05
C GLU A 199 -7.88 -8.03 -28.67
N ILE A 200 -7.56 -7.29 -27.61
CA ILE A 200 -8.01 -7.50 -26.24
C ILE A 200 -8.72 -6.25 -25.74
N ASP A 201 -9.65 -6.44 -24.83
CA ASP A 201 -10.40 -5.34 -24.23
C ASP A 201 -9.70 -4.78 -23.00
N MET A 202 -9.02 -5.65 -22.29
CA MET A 202 -8.32 -5.35 -21.03
C MET A 202 -6.96 -6.02 -21.01
N LEU A 203 -6.07 -5.51 -20.17
CA LEU A 203 -4.71 -6.02 -19.98
C LEU A 203 -4.43 -6.17 -18.48
N LEU A 204 -3.86 -7.32 -18.09
CA LEU A 204 -3.23 -7.46 -16.78
C LEU A 204 -1.92 -6.69 -16.78
N GLY A 205 -1.87 -5.61 -16.03
CA GLY A 205 -0.74 -4.69 -15.97
C GLY A 205 -0.31 -4.35 -14.56
N ASN A 206 0.64 -3.45 -14.49
CA ASN A 206 1.19 -2.88 -13.27
C ASN A 206 0.75 -1.41 -13.15
N ILE A 207 1.04 -0.83 -12.02
CA ILE A 207 0.65 0.54 -11.71
C ILE A 207 1.33 1.58 -12.63
N ALA A 208 2.55 1.31 -13.09
CA ALA A 208 3.27 2.16 -14.03
C ALA A 208 2.59 2.28 -15.41
N ASP A 209 1.59 1.43 -15.68
CA ASP A 209 0.90 1.36 -16.97
C ASP A 209 -0.30 2.34 -17.07
N ASP A 210 -0.60 3.14 -16.05
CA ASP A 210 -1.60 4.23 -16.14
C ASP A 210 -1.02 5.39 -16.95
N THR A 211 -1.50 5.53 -18.16
CA THR A 211 -0.99 6.51 -19.15
C THR A 211 -2.12 7.35 -19.70
N GLU A 212 -1.78 8.29 -20.60
CA GLU A 212 -2.79 9.05 -21.36
C GLU A 212 -3.65 8.15 -22.27
N VAL A 213 -3.17 6.94 -22.60
CA VAL A 213 -3.84 5.99 -23.52
C VAL A 213 -4.63 4.93 -22.76
N PHE A 214 -4.11 4.51 -21.62
CA PHE A 214 -4.68 3.45 -20.78
C PHE A 214 -5.13 4.01 -19.43
N ARG A 215 -6.01 3.29 -18.79
CA ARG A 215 -6.47 3.59 -17.43
C ARG A 215 -6.75 2.33 -16.65
N PRO A 216 -6.52 2.33 -15.33
CA PRO A 216 -6.94 1.22 -14.49
C PRO A 216 -8.47 1.16 -14.39
N VAL A 217 -9.03 -0.03 -14.54
CA VAL A 217 -10.45 -0.32 -14.37
C VAL A 217 -10.71 -1.17 -13.13
N ALA A 218 -9.70 -1.89 -12.67
CA ALA A 218 -9.70 -2.59 -11.40
C ALA A 218 -8.29 -2.58 -10.82
N THR A 219 -8.22 -2.36 -9.51
CA THR A 219 -7.04 -2.65 -8.70
C THR A 219 -7.41 -3.80 -7.79
N PHE A 220 -6.62 -4.85 -7.81
CA PHE A 220 -6.87 -6.00 -6.97
C PHE A 220 -5.57 -6.52 -6.39
N ASP A 221 -5.68 -7.11 -5.22
CA ASP A 221 -4.59 -7.70 -4.49
C ASP A 221 -3.45 -6.74 -4.12
N SER A 222 -3.06 -6.79 -2.87
CA SER A 222 -1.89 -6.12 -2.34
C SER A 222 -0.84 -7.18 -2.07
N GLN A 223 0.16 -7.25 -2.93
CA GLN A 223 1.18 -8.28 -2.86
C GLN A 223 2.42 -7.74 -2.16
N PRO A 224 2.83 -8.31 -1.00
CA PRO A 224 4.06 -7.92 -0.35
C PRO A 224 5.27 -8.24 -1.23
N HIS A 225 6.21 -7.33 -1.33
CA HIS A 225 7.51 -7.56 -1.91
C HIS A 225 8.62 -7.44 -0.86
N TYR A 226 9.76 -8.00 -1.14
CA TYR A 226 10.86 -8.16 -0.21
C TYR A 226 12.16 -7.64 -0.79
N ILE A 227 13.08 -7.26 0.08
CA ILE A 227 14.49 -7.13 -0.23
C ILE A 227 15.15 -8.41 0.25
N VAL A 228 15.57 -9.24 -0.69
CA VAL A 228 16.13 -10.57 -0.41
C VAL A 228 17.65 -10.57 -0.48
N THR A 229 18.26 -11.55 0.17
CA THR A 229 19.69 -11.85 0.08
C THR A 229 19.89 -13.31 -0.30
N THR A 230 21.14 -13.71 -0.59
CA THR A 230 21.44 -15.12 -0.88
C THR A 230 21.39 -15.97 0.40
N PRO A 231 21.11 -17.27 0.32
CA PRO A 231 21.03 -18.17 1.48
C PRO A 231 22.29 -18.18 2.35
N ASP A 232 23.46 -17.92 1.78
CA ASP A 232 24.74 -17.91 2.47
C ASP A 232 25.01 -16.60 3.26
N ASN A 233 24.27 -15.53 2.99
CA ASN A 233 24.43 -14.21 3.62
C ASN A 233 23.56 -14.04 4.87
N GLN A 234 23.67 -14.93 5.84
CA GLN A 234 22.83 -14.93 7.04
C GLN A 234 22.94 -13.65 7.88
N ASP A 235 24.13 -13.06 7.97
CA ASP A 235 24.35 -11.79 8.67
C ASP A 235 23.67 -10.59 7.99
N VAL A 236 23.54 -10.62 6.67
CA VAL A 236 22.75 -9.63 5.92
C VAL A 236 21.26 -9.84 6.20
N LEU A 237 20.79 -11.08 6.21
CA LEU A 237 19.41 -11.42 6.55
C LEU A 237 19.03 -10.95 7.96
N GLU A 238 19.89 -11.19 8.95
CA GLU A 238 19.69 -10.71 10.33
C GLU A 238 19.64 -9.17 10.39
N GLY A 239 20.51 -8.51 9.64
CA GLY A 239 20.49 -7.05 9.53
C GLY A 239 19.23 -6.49 8.88
N LEU A 240 18.73 -7.16 7.82
CA LEU A 240 17.44 -6.83 7.19
C LEU A 240 16.27 -7.00 8.18
N ASN A 241 16.20 -8.14 8.87
CA ASN A 241 15.15 -8.40 9.85
C ASN A 241 15.13 -7.35 10.95
N MET A 242 16.29 -7.07 11.54
CA MET A 242 16.41 -6.05 12.60
C MET A 242 15.98 -4.66 12.11
N ALA A 243 16.39 -4.27 10.91
CA ALA A 243 16.09 -2.93 10.39
C ALA A 243 14.61 -2.81 9.99
N LEU A 244 14.06 -3.79 9.29
CA LEU A 244 12.66 -3.79 8.85
C LEU A 244 11.69 -3.85 10.03
N GLU A 245 11.99 -4.62 11.10
CA GLU A 245 11.23 -4.59 12.35
C GLU A 245 11.19 -3.18 12.94
N LYS A 246 12.35 -2.52 13.03
CA LYS A 246 12.42 -1.15 13.56
C LYS A 246 11.69 -0.13 12.70
N ILE A 247 11.70 -0.29 11.37
CA ILE A 247 10.93 0.55 10.46
C ILE A 247 9.44 0.37 10.74
N ALA A 248 8.96 -0.87 10.82
CA ALA A 248 7.56 -1.18 11.09
C ALA A 248 7.10 -0.63 12.46
N ASP A 249 7.95 -0.73 13.49
CA ASP A 249 7.67 -0.23 14.83
C ASP A 249 7.67 1.31 14.91
N SER A 250 8.61 1.96 14.21
CA SER A 250 8.78 3.43 14.28
C SER A 250 7.82 4.17 13.38
N ASN A 251 7.47 3.61 12.22
CA ASN A 251 6.53 4.17 11.26
C ASN A 251 5.67 3.08 10.61
N PRO A 252 4.54 2.68 11.21
CA PRO A 252 3.63 1.68 10.64
C PRO A 252 3.07 2.04 9.26
N ASN A 253 3.10 3.32 8.88
CA ASN A 253 2.60 3.81 7.60
C ASN A 253 3.69 3.91 6.52
N PHE A 254 4.94 3.54 6.82
CA PHE A 254 6.07 3.75 5.92
C PHE A 254 5.86 3.10 4.54
N ALA A 255 5.29 1.89 4.50
CA ALA A 255 4.98 1.20 3.26
C ALA A 255 4.00 1.98 2.36
N GLU A 256 2.95 2.56 2.95
CA GLU A 256 1.96 3.36 2.24
C GLU A 256 2.55 4.70 1.80
N GLU A 257 3.35 5.35 2.66
CA GLU A 257 4.05 6.60 2.33
C GLU A 257 4.99 6.41 1.14
N CYS A 258 5.81 5.34 1.14
CA CYS A 258 6.68 4.99 0.01
C CYS A 258 5.87 4.69 -1.25
N TYR A 259 4.76 3.95 -1.11
CA TYR A 259 3.89 3.64 -2.23
C TYR A 259 3.32 4.91 -2.88
N GLN A 260 2.76 5.82 -2.08
CA GLN A 260 2.20 7.08 -2.57
C GLN A 260 3.25 8.02 -3.15
N ALA A 261 4.47 8.04 -2.60
CA ALA A 261 5.57 8.86 -3.11
C ALA A 261 6.04 8.41 -4.49
N ASN A 262 6.10 7.10 -4.73
CA ASN A 262 6.61 6.54 -5.98
C ASN A 262 5.51 6.28 -7.03
N PHE A 263 4.24 6.23 -6.60
CA PHE A 263 3.07 6.07 -7.46
C PHE A 263 2.00 7.13 -7.14
N PRO A 264 2.30 8.42 -7.33
CA PRO A 264 1.42 9.51 -6.89
C PRO A 264 0.03 9.46 -7.51
N ASP A 265 -0.09 8.95 -8.73
CA ASP A 265 -1.38 8.86 -9.45
C ASP A 265 -2.22 7.63 -9.08
N SER A 266 -1.63 6.68 -8.32
CA SER A 266 -2.29 5.44 -7.95
C SER A 266 -3.27 5.54 -6.79
N GLY A 267 -3.10 6.54 -5.93
CA GLY A 267 -3.96 6.79 -4.76
C GLY A 267 -5.26 7.49 -5.14
N THR A 268 -5.19 8.31 -6.15
CA THR A 268 -6.30 8.87 -6.89
C THR A 268 -6.27 8.27 -8.29
N ALA A 269 -6.30 6.93 -8.42
CA ALA A 269 -6.57 6.33 -9.72
C ALA A 269 -7.63 7.23 -10.34
N SER A 270 -7.25 7.99 -11.36
CA SER A 270 -8.13 9.02 -11.90
C SER A 270 -9.44 8.33 -12.23
N ILE A 271 -10.42 8.46 -11.33
CA ILE A 271 -11.74 7.86 -11.57
C ILE A 271 -12.15 8.43 -12.90
N TYR A 272 -12.08 7.60 -13.92
CA TYR A 272 -12.42 8.03 -15.26
C TYR A 272 -13.92 8.31 -15.29
N ILE A 273 -14.26 9.57 -15.39
CA ILE A 273 -15.64 10.02 -15.62
C ILE A 273 -15.80 10.17 -17.11
N ASN A 274 -16.62 9.30 -17.72
CA ASN A 274 -16.93 9.38 -19.15
C ASN A 274 -17.80 10.61 -19.46
N ASP A 275 -18.01 10.89 -20.76
CA ASP A 275 -18.75 12.08 -21.19
C ASP A 275 -20.21 12.07 -20.73
N GLU A 276 -20.86 10.92 -20.64
CA GLU A 276 -22.24 10.78 -20.16
C GLU A 276 -22.33 11.03 -18.64
N GLU A 277 -21.39 10.47 -17.90
CA GLU A 277 -21.28 10.71 -16.45
C GLU A 277 -20.96 12.16 -16.14
N ARG A 278 -20.06 12.78 -16.91
CA ARG A 278 -19.75 14.21 -16.79
C ARG A 278 -20.97 15.08 -17.06
N ALA A 279 -21.70 14.80 -18.15
CA ALA A 279 -22.94 15.50 -18.48
C ALA A 279 -24.00 15.34 -17.37
N TYR A 280 -24.12 14.14 -16.81
CA TYR A 280 -25.02 13.90 -15.67
C TYR A 280 -24.62 14.72 -14.43
N ILE A 281 -23.34 14.71 -14.08
CA ILE A 281 -22.80 15.48 -12.94
C ILE A 281 -23.08 16.99 -13.12
N GLU A 282 -22.79 17.54 -14.29
CA GLU A 282 -23.02 18.94 -14.63
C GLU A 282 -24.49 19.32 -14.55
N GLN A 283 -25.39 18.42 -14.95
CA GLN A 283 -26.83 18.63 -14.88
C GLN A 283 -27.38 18.48 -13.44
N LYS A 284 -26.96 17.41 -12.73
CA LYS A 284 -27.53 17.03 -11.42
C LYS A 284 -27.10 17.97 -10.30
N LYS A 285 -25.82 18.29 -10.22
CA LYS A 285 -25.15 19.18 -9.24
C LYS A 285 -25.36 18.83 -7.76
N THR A 286 -26.58 18.47 -7.36
CA THR A 286 -26.91 18.13 -5.97
C THR A 286 -27.67 16.82 -5.92
N VAL A 287 -27.24 15.93 -5.02
CA VAL A 287 -27.87 14.64 -4.76
C VAL A 287 -28.41 14.59 -3.35
N SER A 288 -29.65 14.19 -3.20
CA SER A 288 -30.32 14.07 -1.89
C SER A 288 -30.20 12.63 -1.36
N ILE A 289 -29.73 12.50 -0.12
CA ILE A 289 -29.42 11.24 0.53
C ILE A 289 -30.38 10.98 1.67
N ALA A 290 -31.17 9.92 1.62
CA ALA A 290 -31.96 9.46 2.76
C ALA A 290 -31.04 8.78 3.78
N VAL A 291 -31.05 9.26 5.02
CA VAL A 291 -30.24 8.76 6.13
C VAL A 291 -31.10 8.58 7.38
N VAL A 292 -30.74 7.58 8.19
CA VAL A 292 -31.36 7.40 9.51
C VAL A 292 -30.56 8.21 10.53
N GLU A 293 -31.27 9.05 11.30
CA GLU A 293 -30.61 9.86 12.33
C GLU A 293 -29.93 9.00 13.39
N ASN A 294 -28.70 9.39 13.76
CA ASN A 294 -27.92 8.74 14.83
C ASN A 294 -27.70 7.24 14.65
N TRP A 295 -27.48 6.80 13.41
CA TRP A 295 -27.19 5.41 13.06
C TRP A 295 -25.68 5.12 13.12
N HIS A 296 -25.14 5.10 14.34
CA HIS A 296 -23.73 4.81 14.55
C HIS A 296 -23.30 3.41 14.07
N PRO A 297 -22.13 3.25 13.42
CA PRO A 297 -21.16 4.28 13.01
C PRO A 297 -21.42 4.86 11.60
N LEU A 298 -22.57 4.58 11.01
CA LEU A 298 -22.84 4.93 9.61
C LEU A 298 -23.16 6.39 9.43
N PHE A 299 -24.00 6.97 10.31
CA PHE A 299 -24.38 8.38 10.23
C PHE A 299 -24.70 8.97 11.61
N CYS A 300 -24.14 10.12 11.92
CA CYS A 300 -24.37 10.84 13.17
C CYS A 300 -24.45 12.33 12.93
N ILE A 301 -25.28 13.01 13.69
CA ILE A 301 -25.39 14.48 13.68
C ILE A 301 -24.79 15.03 14.96
N GLU A 302 -23.79 15.90 14.81
CA GLU A 302 -23.26 16.69 15.92
C GLU A 302 -23.99 18.01 15.98
N TYR A 303 -25.08 18.04 16.72
CA TYR A 303 -26.01 19.17 16.74
C TYR A 303 -25.38 20.50 17.20
N ALA A 304 -24.30 20.45 17.99
CA ALA A 304 -23.62 21.64 18.49
C ALA A 304 -22.89 22.41 17.38
N GLU A 305 -22.42 21.72 16.37
CA GLU A 305 -21.59 22.28 15.28
C GLU A 305 -22.29 22.16 13.91
N GLY A 306 -23.43 21.47 13.84
CA GLY A 306 -24.13 21.20 12.57
C GLY A 306 -23.36 20.26 11.64
N LEU A 307 -22.40 19.50 12.18
CA LEU A 307 -21.56 18.57 11.43
C LEU A 307 -22.20 17.21 11.30
N HIS A 308 -21.92 16.54 10.19
CA HIS A 308 -22.30 15.15 9.94
C HIS A 308 -21.05 14.29 9.99
N ASN A 309 -21.09 13.23 10.79
CA ASN A 309 -20.00 12.32 11.02
C ASN A 309 -20.42 10.88 10.71
N GLY A 310 -19.48 10.03 10.34
CA GLY A 310 -19.68 8.62 10.09
C GLY A 310 -19.31 8.18 8.69
N LEU A 311 -19.40 6.87 8.43
CA LEU A 311 -18.95 6.28 7.17
C LEU A 311 -19.64 6.88 5.93
N ILE A 312 -20.95 7.19 6.02
CA ILE A 312 -21.70 7.77 4.90
C ILE A 312 -21.19 9.17 4.54
N PRO A 313 -21.08 10.13 5.46
CA PRO A 313 -20.48 11.43 5.17
C PRO A 313 -19.05 11.35 4.63
N ASP A 314 -18.22 10.50 5.21
CA ASP A 314 -16.82 10.34 4.80
C ASP A 314 -16.71 9.85 3.35
N VAL A 315 -17.47 8.81 2.97
CA VAL A 315 -17.51 8.32 1.58
C VAL A 315 -18.06 9.37 0.63
N LEU A 316 -19.11 10.10 1.00
CA LEU A 316 -19.70 11.12 0.14
C LEU A 316 -18.77 12.33 -0.04
N GLU A 317 -17.97 12.67 0.97
CA GLU A 317 -16.95 13.73 0.83
C GLU A 317 -15.86 13.32 -0.17
N GLU A 318 -15.45 12.07 -0.19
CA GLU A 318 -14.53 11.57 -1.24
C GLU A 318 -15.19 11.63 -2.62
N VAL A 319 -16.44 11.19 -2.77
CA VAL A 319 -17.18 11.30 -4.04
C VAL A 319 -17.28 12.75 -4.49
N LYS A 320 -17.54 13.69 -3.57
CA LYS A 320 -17.58 15.13 -3.86
C LYS A 320 -16.26 15.65 -4.43
N LYS A 321 -15.13 15.22 -3.88
CA LYS A 321 -13.79 15.63 -4.37
C LYS A 321 -13.58 15.29 -5.84
N PHE A 322 -14.08 14.13 -6.30
CA PHE A 322 -13.95 13.70 -7.68
C PHE A 322 -14.96 14.33 -8.63
N THR A 323 -16.20 14.45 -8.17
CA THR A 323 -17.32 14.80 -9.04
C THR A 323 -17.70 16.27 -8.96
N GLY A 324 -17.40 16.93 -7.85
CA GLY A 324 -17.94 18.26 -7.55
C GLY A 324 -19.44 18.26 -7.21
N LEU A 325 -20.06 17.07 -7.06
CA LEU A 325 -21.46 16.98 -6.62
C LEU A 325 -21.60 17.44 -5.17
N GLU A 326 -22.68 18.17 -4.90
CA GLU A 326 -23.07 18.50 -3.53
C GLU A 326 -24.08 17.49 -3.00
N PHE A 327 -23.95 17.12 -1.74
CA PHE A 327 -24.84 16.15 -1.07
C PHE A 327 -25.69 16.85 -0.01
N THR A 328 -26.98 16.53 0.00
CA THR A 328 -27.92 17.00 1.03
C THR A 328 -28.57 15.81 1.71
N TYR A 329 -28.83 15.92 3.00
CA TYR A 329 -29.39 14.81 3.77
C TYR A 329 -30.89 15.00 4.00
N VAL A 330 -31.65 13.91 3.77
CA VAL A 330 -33.07 13.79 4.09
C VAL A 330 -33.20 12.80 5.24
N TYR A 331 -33.58 13.31 6.40
CA TYR A 331 -33.59 12.52 7.63
C TYR A 331 -34.81 11.62 7.72
N ALA A 332 -34.59 10.40 8.19
CA ALA A 332 -35.61 9.40 8.46
C ALA A 332 -35.51 8.91 9.92
N GLU A 333 -36.63 8.57 10.54
CA GLU A 333 -36.67 8.05 11.89
C GLU A 333 -36.25 6.56 11.95
N SER A 334 -36.42 5.83 10.84
CA SER A 334 -36.08 4.41 10.73
C SER A 334 -35.52 4.05 9.37
N TYR A 335 -34.90 2.87 9.29
CA TYR A 335 -34.44 2.27 8.04
C TYR A 335 -35.57 2.12 7.01
N ALA A 336 -36.76 1.69 7.45
CA ALA A 336 -37.91 1.54 6.58
C ALA A 336 -38.41 2.89 6.02
N ASP A 337 -38.36 3.95 6.83
CA ASP A 337 -38.71 5.29 6.38
C ASP A 337 -37.68 5.85 5.39
N ALA A 338 -36.38 5.62 5.62
CA ALA A 338 -35.35 6.01 4.67
C ALA A 338 -35.52 5.31 3.31
N LEU A 339 -35.80 4.01 3.32
CA LEU A 339 -36.12 3.25 2.12
C LEU A 339 -37.34 3.81 1.37
N LYS A 340 -38.38 4.15 2.10
CA LYS A 340 -39.61 4.72 1.55
C LYS A 340 -39.38 6.09 0.90
N LEU A 341 -38.51 6.92 1.49
CA LEU A 341 -38.16 8.23 0.90
C LEU A 341 -37.55 8.08 -0.51
N VAL A 342 -36.70 7.06 -0.69
CA VAL A 342 -36.11 6.78 -2.02
C VAL A 342 -37.16 6.21 -2.97
N GLN A 343 -37.96 5.24 -2.54
CA GLN A 343 -39.01 4.66 -3.37
C GLN A 343 -40.09 5.67 -3.81
N GLU A 344 -40.36 6.68 -3.00
CA GLU A 344 -41.29 7.76 -3.32
C GLU A 344 -40.63 8.91 -4.11
N GLY A 345 -39.33 8.83 -4.41
CA GLY A 345 -38.59 9.87 -5.12
C GLY A 345 -38.38 11.15 -4.32
N LYS A 346 -38.50 11.09 -2.98
CA LYS A 346 -38.24 12.22 -2.06
C LYS A 346 -36.75 12.35 -1.72
N ALA A 347 -35.97 11.31 -1.94
CA ALA A 347 -34.52 11.31 -1.92
C ALA A 347 -34.02 10.56 -3.16
N ASP A 348 -32.86 11.00 -3.68
CA ASP A 348 -32.27 10.41 -4.86
C ASP A 348 -31.65 9.04 -4.56
N MET A 349 -31.08 8.89 -3.37
CA MET A 349 -30.48 7.62 -2.93
C MET A 349 -30.58 7.44 -1.42
N MET A 350 -30.32 6.24 -0.96
CA MET A 350 -30.19 5.90 0.45
C MET A 350 -28.71 5.79 0.83
N GLY A 351 -28.34 6.35 1.97
CA GLY A 351 -26.95 6.36 2.42
C GLY A 351 -26.36 4.96 2.69
N ALA A 352 -27.18 4.02 3.16
CA ALA A 352 -26.76 2.62 3.32
C ALA A 352 -27.93 1.67 3.10
N PHE A 353 -27.70 0.60 2.35
CA PHE A 353 -28.64 -0.49 2.12
C PHE A 353 -28.08 -1.79 2.72
N LEU A 354 -28.83 -2.42 3.60
CA LEU A 354 -28.43 -3.65 4.34
C LEU A 354 -28.94 -4.92 3.65
N GLY A 355 -28.87 -4.99 2.34
CA GLY A 355 -29.32 -6.13 1.57
C GLY A 355 -28.34 -6.47 0.45
N ASN A 356 -28.64 -7.54 -0.26
CA ASN A 356 -27.94 -7.93 -1.47
C ASN A 356 -28.60 -7.35 -2.74
N GLU A 357 -28.00 -7.60 -3.89
CA GLU A 357 -28.52 -7.12 -5.19
C GLU A 357 -29.92 -7.65 -5.53
N GLU A 358 -30.23 -8.92 -5.18
CA GLU A 358 -31.53 -9.53 -5.43
C GLU A 358 -32.64 -8.79 -4.65
N GLN A 359 -32.38 -8.53 -3.36
CA GLN A 359 -33.30 -7.76 -2.50
C GLN A 359 -33.47 -6.31 -2.98
N GLY A 360 -32.37 -5.69 -3.44
CA GLY A 360 -32.42 -4.35 -4.05
C GLY A 360 -33.30 -4.33 -5.31
N ALA A 361 -33.11 -5.29 -6.19
CA ALA A 361 -33.90 -5.43 -7.43
C ALA A 361 -35.39 -5.65 -7.15
N GLU A 362 -35.75 -6.48 -6.15
CA GLU A 362 -37.15 -6.67 -5.72
C GLU A 362 -37.81 -5.37 -5.23
N MET A 363 -37.00 -4.44 -4.72
CA MET A 363 -37.44 -3.13 -4.24
C MET A 363 -37.32 -2.01 -5.29
N ASN A 364 -36.96 -2.33 -6.54
CA ASN A 364 -36.66 -1.40 -7.62
C ASN A 364 -35.51 -0.42 -7.30
N LEU A 365 -34.50 -0.90 -6.56
CA LEU A 365 -33.30 -0.16 -6.24
C LEU A 365 -32.13 -0.66 -7.07
N ALA A 366 -31.34 0.27 -7.63
CA ALA A 366 -30.01 -0.02 -8.16
C ALA A 366 -28.99 0.17 -7.04
N LEU A 367 -28.13 -0.81 -6.83
CA LEU A 367 -27.09 -0.75 -5.81
C LEU A 367 -25.76 -0.34 -6.42
N THR A 368 -25.00 0.46 -5.67
CA THR A 368 -23.57 0.70 -5.94
C THR A 368 -22.75 -0.50 -5.51
N GLN A 369 -21.45 -0.49 -5.81
CA GLN A 369 -20.52 -1.40 -5.16
C GLN A 369 -20.56 -1.21 -3.63
N THR A 370 -20.31 -2.30 -2.90
CA THR A 370 -20.28 -2.28 -1.44
C THR A 370 -19.12 -1.42 -0.96
N TYR A 371 -19.39 -0.36 -0.24
CA TYR A 371 -18.40 0.53 0.34
C TYR A 371 -18.07 0.23 1.82
N GLY A 372 -18.74 -0.75 2.42
CA GLY A 372 -18.48 -1.19 3.80
C GLY A 372 -18.96 -2.62 4.01
N CYS A 373 -18.16 -3.42 4.71
CA CYS A 373 -18.50 -4.78 5.12
C CYS A 373 -18.29 -4.91 6.63
N LEU A 374 -19.34 -5.27 7.36
CA LEU A 374 -19.25 -5.61 8.78
C LEU A 374 -18.89 -7.09 8.90
N LEU A 375 -17.63 -7.41 9.11
CA LEU A 375 -17.21 -8.74 9.51
C LEU A 375 -17.51 -8.94 11.00
N TYR A 376 -18.55 -9.69 11.28
CA TYR A 376 -18.85 -10.15 12.65
C TYR A 376 -17.93 -11.33 12.97
N THR A 377 -16.79 -11.06 13.60
CA THR A 377 -16.02 -12.11 14.27
C THR A 377 -16.52 -12.27 15.71
N SER A 378 -17.68 -12.87 15.90
CA SER A 378 -18.05 -13.35 17.21
C SER A 378 -17.37 -14.70 17.46
N ARG A 379 -16.16 -14.69 18.01
CA ARG A 379 -15.74 -15.78 18.86
C ARG A 379 -16.38 -15.55 20.23
N CYS A 380 -17.53 -16.16 20.47
CA CYS A 380 -17.91 -16.51 21.84
C CYS A 380 -16.90 -17.53 22.34
N VAL A 381 -16.09 -17.15 23.30
CA VAL A 381 -15.31 -18.05 24.14
C VAL A 381 -16.26 -18.57 25.21
#